data_b8e9ffac211d52429447dc1302fc91a3
#
_entry.id   b8e9ffac211d52429447dc1302fc91a3
#
_cell.length_a   1.000
_cell.length_b   1.000
_cell.length_c   1.000
_cell.angle_alpha   90.00
_cell.angle_beta   90.00
_cell.angle_gamma   90.00
#
_symmetry.space_group_name_H-M   'P 1'
#
loop_
_entity.id
_entity.type
_entity.pdbx_description
1 polymer ?
#
loop_
_entity_poly.entity_id
_entity_poly.type
_entity_poly.pdbx_seq_one_letter_code
_entity_poly.pdbx_strand_id
1 'polypeptide(L)'
;MSSGALAWALATVGVLSLHTAAAVPATVLTAGAASLEVQLPVGVPLAGYGGFPRRAWIPDLLGRFPNTFWFNPSSGVHDPLRVRALAFESGGLRVVWLSVDLVGVDPTMVAEVRARLADRGGEPPIVIVSASHTHSGPGAYGISAFWALVAADRESPAVRSVILDGIEKAAREALRRRAPALLAWGKTTVTGVAISRLGQPLDPDLGLLKVMGADGRPVALVWNYAVHGTALGRANSLLSGDLMANASARLERETGAPVLFVNGAAGDVSPRQRGWPGVESAGAALASAALAAWRTLPPGRDLTLGAVRSQVSLPGPALSVRNCTGRWVPAAFRLGLGWTLPSSAGLTAVRIGGTAWVTVPGELQTRLGLDIKTAGRRTFEETFVAGYSNDYLGYFLTR
;
A
#
# COMPACT_ATOMS: atom_id res chain seq x y z
N MET A 1 -14.95 -22.26 11.17
CA MET A 1 -13.59 -22.25 11.71
C MET A 1 -13.05 -20.85 11.45
N SER A 2 -12.91 -20.25 12.31
CA SER A 2 -13.00 -19.26 13.38
C SER A 2 -11.99 -18.14 13.12
N SER A 3 -12.46 -16.90 13.21
CA SER A 3 -11.69 -15.64 13.27
C SER A 3 -10.50 -15.66 14.26
N GLY A 4 -10.29 -16.77 14.97
CA GLY A 4 -9.19 -16.94 15.91
C GLY A 4 -7.80 -17.17 15.33
N ALA A 5 -7.67 -17.66 14.09
CA ALA A 5 -6.35 -18.05 13.57
C ALA A 5 -5.43 -16.84 13.29
N LEU A 6 -5.98 -15.70 12.82
CA LEU A 6 -5.16 -14.49 12.57
C LEU A 6 -4.78 -13.78 13.89
N ALA A 7 -5.66 -13.82 14.88
CA ALA A 7 -5.37 -13.24 16.20
C ALA A 7 -4.29 -14.03 16.96
N TRP A 8 -4.26 -15.36 16.78
CA TRP A 8 -3.26 -16.24 17.44
C TRP A 8 -1.86 -16.10 16.85
N ALA A 9 -1.73 -15.84 15.56
CA ALA A 9 -0.42 -15.62 14.93
C ALA A 9 0.30 -14.37 15.47
N LEU A 10 -0.46 -13.35 15.90
CA LEU A 10 0.11 -12.15 16.51
C LEU A 10 0.42 -12.31 18.01
N ALA A 11 -0.29 -13.21 18.71
CA ALA A 11 -0.07 -13.45 20.13
C ALA A 11 1.17 -14.34 20.42
N THR A 12 1.57 -15.18 19.48
CA THR A 12 2.76 -16.05 19.64
C THR A 12 4.09 -15.37 19.32
N VAL A 13 4.10 -14.17 18.72
CA VAL A 13 5.33 -13.39 18.48
C VAL A 13 5.86 -12.73 19.77
N GLY A 14 5.10 -12.73 20.84
CA GLY A 14 5.42 -12.02 22.10
C GLY A 14 6.32 -12.76 23.09
N VAL A 15 6.83 -13.96 22.80
CA VAL A 15 7.68 -14.69 23.73
C VAL A 15 9.00 -15.09 23.06
N LEU A 16 9.84 -14.11 22.76
CA LEU A 16 11.27 -14.32 22.55
C LEU A 16 12.01 -13.68 23.72
N SER A 17 12.69 -14.54 24.44
CA SER A 17 13.45 -14.35 25.66
C SER A 17 14.24 -13.03 25.70
N LEU A 18 14.00 -12.22 26.71
CA LEU A 18 14.87 -11.14 27.14
C LEU A 18 16.20 -11.73 27.64
N HIS A 19 17.17 -11.88 26.75
CA HIS A 19 18.56 -12.02 27.19
C HIS A 19 19.07 -10.60 27.47
N THR A 20 19.58 -10.40 28.68
CA THR A 20 20.28 -9.18 29.10
C THR A 20 21.44 -8.94 28.17
N ALA A 21 21.26 -8.06 27.18
CA ALA A 21 22.33 -7.59 26.32
C ALA A 21 23.11 -6.50 27.03
N ALA A 22 24.44 -6.62 27.03
CA ALA A 22 25.37 -5.55 27.34
C ALA A 22 24.97 -4.27 26.61
N ALA A 23 25.19 -3.10 27.22
CA ALA A 23 24.84 -1.81 26.62
C ALA A 23 25.49 -1.67 25.23
N VAL A 24 24.70 -1.96 24.22
CA VAL A 24 25.04 -1.67 22.82
C VAL A 24 25.08 -0.16 22.70
N PRO A 25 26.15 0.45 22.12
CA PRO A 25 26.17 1.89 21.89
C PRO A 25 24.87 2.28 21.16
N ALA A 26 24.28 3.38 21.61
CA ALA A 26 23.00 3.86 21.07
C ALA A 26 23.11 3.94 19.53
N THR A 27 22.51 3.00 18.84
CA THR A 27 22.57 2.93 17.38
C THR A 27 21.78 4.10 16.84
N VAL A 28 22.47 4.98 16.12
CA VAL A 28 21.85 6.15 15.50
C VAL A 28 20.88 5.67 14.40
N LEU A 29 19.62 6.05 14.51
CA LEU A 29 18.68 5.86 13.41
C LEU A 29 19.03 6.86 12.30
N THR A 30 19.22 6.35 11.09
CA THR A 30 19.31 7.19 9.89
C THR A 30 18.08 6.99 9.01
N ALA A 31 17.66 8.05 8.34
CA ALA A 31 16.58 8.01 7.36
C ALA A 31 16.86 8.91 6.16
N GLY A 32 16.32 8.50 5.00
CA GLY A 32 16.36 9.29 3.79
C GLY A 32 15.17 8.96 2.91
N ALA A 33 14.72 9.93 2.13
CA ALA A 33 13.53 9.76 1.30
C ALA A 33 13.70 10.35 -0.10
N ALA A 34 12.87 9.85 -1.03
CA ALA A 34 12.80 10.33 -2.40
C ALA A 34 11.37 10.21 -2.94
N SER A 35 10.99 11.10 -3.85
CA SER A 35 9.75 11.04 -4.63
C SER A 35 10.11 11.22 -6.09
N LEU A 36 9.73 10.27 -6.94
CA LEU A 36 10.00 10.29 -8.37
C LEU A 36 8.70 10.11 -9.16
N GLU A 37 8.64 10.81 -10.28
CA GLU A 37 7.57 10.64 -11.26
C GLU A 37 7.89 9.48 -12.21
N VAL A 38 6.89 8.65 -12.48
CA VAL A 38 6.99 7.53 -13.43
C VAL A 38 6.43 7.97 -14.78
N GLN A 39 7.29 8.06 -15.77
CA GLN A 39 6.91 8.37 -17.15
C GLN A 39 6.46 7.09 -17.85
N LEU A 40 5.14 6.86 -17.88
CA LEU A 40 4.57 5.68 -18.51
C LEU A 40 4.54 5.78 -20.03
N PRO A 41 4.64 4.66 -20.76
CA PRO A 41 4.41 4.62 -22.20
C PRO A 41 3.01 5.10 -22.56
N VAL A 42 2.85 5.64 -23.77
CA VAL A 42 1.54 6.07 -24.26
C VAL A 42 0.60 4.87 -24.41
N GLY A 43 -0.67 5.08 -24.06
CA GLY A 43 -1.71 4.07 -24.25
C GLY A 43 -1.66 2.90 -23.27
N VAL A 44 -0.99 3.04 -22.12
CA VAL A 44 -1.07 2.05 -21.04
C VAL A 44 -2.52 1.93 -20.56
N PRO A 45 -3.09 0.71 -20.39
CA PRO A 45 -4.45 0.56 -19.89
C PRO A 45 -4.53 0.96 -18.42
N LEU A 46 -5.72 1.30 -17.93
CA LEU A 46 -5.93 1.51 -16.50
C LEU A 46 -6.32 0.20 -15.81
N ALA A 47 -5.79 -0.02 -14.60
CA ALA A 47 -6.13 -1.18 -13.78
C ALA A 47 -7.35 -0.95 -12.88
N GLY A 48 -7.83 -2.02 -12.22
CA GLY A 48 -8.80 -2.02 -11.12
C GLY A 48 -10.24 -2.32 -11.50
N TYR A 49 -10.65 -2.13 -12.76
CA TYR A 49 -12.00 -2.42 -13.23
C TYR A 49 -11.99 -3.37 -14.42
N GLY A 50 -12.59 -4.55 -14.26
CA GLY A 50 -12.61 -5.60 -15.29
C GLY A 50 -13.73 -5.49 -16.33
N GLY A 51 -14.67 -4.56 -16.17
CA GLY A 51 -15.84 -4.39 -17.06
C GLY A 51 -15.73 -3.21 -18.02
N PHE A 52 -16.69 -3.15 -18.96
CA PHE A 52 -16.82 -2.00 -19.87
C PHE A 52 -17.05 -0.69 -19.07
N PRO A 53 -16.50 0.46 -19.49
CA PRO A 53 -15.71 0.71 -20.72
C PRO A 53 -14.18 0.43 -20.60
N ARG A 54 -13.67 -0.02 -19.46
CA ARG A 54 -12.24 -0.32 -19.29
C ARG A 54 -11.81 -1.51 -20.15
N ARG A 55 -12.57 -2.61 -20.11
CA ARG A 55 -12.36 -3.78 -20.96
C ARG A 55 -12.83 -3.48 -22.38
N ALA A 56 -12.01 -3.86 -23.36
CA ALA A 56 -12.36 -3.81 -24.76
C ALA A 56 -13.43 -4.87 -25.09
N TRP A 57 -14.32 -4.58 -26.03
CA TRP A 57 -15.29 -5.56 -26.54
C TRP A 57 -14.61 -6.75 -27.22
N ILE A 58 -13.53 -6.48 -27.96
CA ILE A 58 -12.71 -7.46 -28.64
C ILE A 58 -11.26 -7.20 -28.22
N PRO A 59 -10.51 -8.24 -27.83
CA PRO A 59 -9.08 -8.11 -27.56
C PRO A 59 -8.32 -7.54 -28.76
N ASP A 60 -7.23 -6.83 -28.52
CA ASP A 60 -6.40 -6.29 -29.59
C ASP A 60 -5.55 -7.38 -30.26
N LEU A 61 -6.22 -8.21 -31.07
CA LEU A 61 -5.58 -9.30 -31.80
C LEU A 61 -4.65 -8.82 -32.93
N LEU A 62 -4.82 -7.56 -33.36
CA LEU A 62 -4.02 -6.97 -34.44
C LEU A 62 -2.82 -6.17 -33.92
N GLY A 63 -2.64 -6.06 -32.59
CA GLY A 63 -1.52 -5.34 -32.00
C GLY A 63 -1.49 -3.84 -32.32
N ARG A 64 -2.66 -3.22 -32.46
CA ARG A 64 -2.78 -1.77 -32.75
C ARG A 64 -2.31 -0.90 -31.56
N PHE A 65 -2.39 -1.46 -30.37
CA PHE A 65 -2.00 -0.78 -29.12
C PHE A 65 -0.91 -1.60 -28.41
N PRO A 66 0.34 -1.17 -28.43
CA PRO A 66 1.48 -1.99 -28.00
C PRO A 66 1.44 -2.38 -26.50
N ASN A 67 0.69 -1.63 -25.67
CA ASN A 67 0.66 -1.82 -24.23
C ASN A 67 -0.68 -2.35 -23.70
N THR A 68 -1.63 -2.73 -24.58
CA THR A 68 -2.92 -3.30 -24.19
C THR A 68 -3.24 -4.58 -24.96
N PHE A 69 -4.09 -5.40 -24.38
CA PHE A 69 -4.63 -6.57 -25.06
C PHE A 69 -6.10 -6.80 -24.75
N TRP A 70 -6.46 -6.88 -23.46
CA TRP A 70 -7.84 -7.08 -23.00
C TRP A 70 -8.58 -5.79 -22.73
N PHE A 71 -7.85 -4.69 -22.52
CA PHE A 71 -8.40 -3.42 -22.04
C PHE A 71 -8.18 -2.31 -23.06
N ASN A 72 -8.99 -1.26 -22.94
CA ASN A 72 -8.81 -0.07 -23.75
C ASN A 72 -7.61 0.74 -23.21
N PRO A 73 -6.83 1.38 -24.10
CA PRO A 73 -5.76 2.26 -23.69
C PRO A 73 -6.27 3.46 -22.91
N SER A 74 -5.44 4.02 -22.04
CA SER A 74 -5.69 5.32 -21.42
C SER A 74 -5.76 6.42 -22.48
N SER A 75 -6.57 7.44 -22.22
CA SER A 75 -6.68 8.62 -23.08
C SER A 75 -5.67 9.72 -22.73
N GLY A 76 -4.89 9.55 -21.67
CA GLY A 76 -3.88 10.50 -21.22
C GLY A 76 -3.58 10.37 -19.72
N VAL A 77 -2.86 11.36 -19.20
CA VAL A 77 -2.48 11.48 -17.80
C VAL A 77 -3.10 12.74 -17.24
N HIS A 78 -3.83 12.64 -16.13
CA HIS A 78 -4.35 13.79 -15.41
C HIS A 78 -3.34 14.29 -14.38
N ASP A 79 -2.86 13.41 -13.54
CA ASP A 79 -1.80 13.67 -12.57
C ASP A 79 -0.70 12.60 -12.69
N PRO A 80 0.57 13.01 -12.58
CA PRO A 80 1.68 12.10 -12.76
C PRO A 80 1.68 11.05 -11.63
N LEU A 81 1.86 9.80 -12.03
CA LEU A 81 2.02 8.71 -11.07
C LEU A 81 3.39 8.77 -10.41
N ARG A 82 3.43 8.55 -9.11
CA ARG A 82 4.66 8.67 -8.34
C ARG A 82 5.04 7.39 -7.62
N VAL A 83 6.34 7.20 -7.53
CA VAL A 83 6.98 6.28 -6.58
C VAL A 83 7.62 7.12 -5.49
N ARG A 84 7.26 6.84 -4.24
CA ARG A 84 7.83 7.47 -3.06
C ARG A 84 8.55 6.42 -2.24
N ALA A 85 9.77 6.72 -1.82
CA ALA A 85 10.62 5.82 -1.07
C ALA A 85 11.06 6.45 0.24
N LEU A 86 11.09 5.65 1.30
CA LEU A 86 11.62 5.98 2.61
C LEU A 86 12.55 4.85 3.05
N ALA A 87 13.81 5.16 3.29
CA ALA A 87 14.81 4.22 3.76
C ALA A 87 15.19 4.53 5.20
N PHE A 88 15.26 3.48 6.02
CA PHE A 88 15.76 3.53 7.39
C PHE A 88 16.97 2.60 7.56
N GLU A 89 17.88 2.97 8.44
CA GLU A 89 18.94 2.08 8.91
C GLU A 89 19.24 2.34 10.40
N SER A 90 19.34 1.25 11.16
CA SER A 90 19.75 1.24 12.56
C SER A 90 20.31 -0.13 12.93
N GLY A 91 21.48 -0.19 13.57
CA GLY A 91 22.08 -1.43 14.04
C GLY A 91 22.33 -2.48 12.95
N GLY A 92 22.61 -2.07 11.71
CA GLY A 92 22.79 -2.94 10.57
C GLY A 92 21.48 -3.38 9.89
N LEU A 93 20.32 -3.19 10.52
CA LEU A 93 19.02 -3.42 9.88
C LEU A 93 18.69 -2.29 8.92
N ARG A 94 18.46 -2.62 7.65
CA ARG A 94 17.99 -1.69 6.62
C ARG A 94 16.57 -2.02 6.20
N VAL A 95 15.70 -1.02 6.20
CA VAL A 95 14.31 -1.11 5.72
C VAL A 95 14.11 -0.08 4.61
N VAL A 96 13.60 -0.51 3.48
CA VAL A 96 13.18 0.38 2.37
C VAL A 96 11.69 0.22 2.17
N TRP A 97 10.94 1.28 2.41
CA TRP A 97 9.51 1.33 2.20
C TRP A 97 9.19 2.16 0.98
N LEU A 98 8.43 1.57 0.06
CA LEU A 98 8.02 2.15 -1.20
C LEU A 98 6.50 2.29 -1.23
N SER A 99 6.01 3.47 -1.54
CA SER A 99 4.60 3.74 -1.84
C SER A 99 4.48 3.99 -3.33
N VAL A 100 3.62 3.23 -4.01
CA VAL A 100 3.48 3.26 -5.47
C VAL A 100 2.02 3.46 -5.88
N ASP A 101 1.78 4.28 -6.92
CA ASP A 101 0.43 4.56 -7.41
C ASP A 101 -0.06 3.44 -8.36
N LEU A 102 -0.19 2.22 -7.82
CA LEU A 102 -0.66 1.02 -8.48
C LEU A 102 -1.92 0.48 -7.78
N VAL A 103 -2.67 -0.39 -8.45
CA VAL A 103 -3.83 -1.09 -7.85
C VAL A 103 -3.40 -2.17 -6.85
N GLY A 104 -2.27 -2.78 -7.06
CA GLY A 104 -1.68 -3.82 -6.21
C GLY A 104 -0.23 -4.05 -6.60
N VAL A 105 0.47 -4.89 -5.87
CA VAL A 105 1.85 -5.31 -6.18
C VAL A 105 1.91 -6.82 -6.28
N ASP A 106 2.83 -7.32 -7.06
CA ASP A 106 3.07 -8.74 -7.26
C ASP A 106 4.33 -9.15 -6.48
N PRO A 107 4.38 -10.35 -5.85
CA PRO A 107 5.53 -10.78 -5.10
C PRO A 107 6.79 -10.94 -5.95
N THR A 108 6.65 -11.22 -7.25
CA THR A 108 7.80 -11.28 -8.16
C THR A 108 8.40 -9.89 -8.39
N MET A 109 7.57 -8.86 -8.47
CA MET A 109 8.03 -7.46 -8.51
C MET A 109 8.82 -7.09 -7.25
N VAL A 110 8.30 -7.45 -6.07
CA VAL A 110 8.98 -7.19 -4.80
C VAL A 110 10.33 -7.93 -4.71
N ALA A 111 10.35 -9.19 -5.15
CA ALA A 111 11.58 -9.99 -5.20
C ALA A 111 12.60 -9.38 -6.16
N GLU A 112 12.17 -8.91 -7.32
CA GLU A 112 13.02 -8.24 -8.30
C GLU A 112 13.58 -6.91 -7.77
N VAL A 113 12.76 -6.08 -7.14
CA VAL A 113 13.21 -4.85 -6.47
C VAL A 113 14.25 -5.17 -5.40
N ARG A 114 14.00 -6.19 -4.57
CA ARG A 114 14.95 -6.63 -3.55
C ARG A 114 16.29 -7.09 -4.15
N ALA A 115 16.22 -7.86 -5.24
CA ALA A 115 17.43 -8.32 -5.95
C ALA A 115 18.22 -7.14 -6.54
N ARG A 116 17.53 -6.17 -7.15
CA ARG A 116 18.16 -4.96 -7.70
C ARG A 116 18.80 -4.07 -6.62
N LEU A 117 18.28 -4.09 -5.39
CA LEU A 117 18.81 -3.32 -4.26
C LEU A 117 19.85 -4.07 -3.43
N ALA A 118 20.15 -5.33 -3.76
CA ALA A 118 21.21 -6.08 -3.10
C ALA A 118 22.56 -5.49 -3.47
N ASP A 119 23.34 -5.07 -2.46
CA ASP A 119 24.72 -4.66 -2.63
C ASP A 119 25.61 -5.88 -2.80
N ARG A 120 26.73 -5.75 -3.52
CA ARG A 120 27.71 -6.83 -3.64
C ARG A 120 28.27 -7.20 -2.26
N GLY A 121 27.88 -8.37 -1.74
CA GLY A 121 28.39 -8.93 -0.48
C GLY A 121 27.70 -8.46 0.80
N GLY A 122 26.66 -7.62 0.72
CA GLY A 122 25.85 -7.20 1.86
C GLY A 122 24.47 -7.88 1.92
N GLU A 123 23.86 -7.95 3.11
CA GLU A 123 22.47 -8.37 3.22
C GLU A 123 21.55 -7.37 2.52
N PRO A 124 20.62 -7.85 1.66
CA PRO A 124 19.65 -6.96 1.03
C PRO A 124 18.73 -6.33 2.08
N PRO A 125 18.27 -5.09 1.87
CA PRO A 125 17.33 -4.46 2.78
C PRO A 125 16.03 -5.24 2.87
N ILE A 126 15.30 -5.04 3.96
CA ILE A 126 13.88 -5.42 4.01
C ILE A 126 13.13 -4.44 3.13
N VAL A 127 12.59 -4.95 2.03
CA VAL A 127 11.81 -4.16 1.09
C VAL A 127 10.32 -4.34 1.39
N ILE A 128 9.60 -3.22 1.49
CA ILE A 128 8.13 -3.16 1.56
C ILE A 128 7.67 -2.30 0.39
N VAL A 129 6.80 -2.86 -0.44
CA VAL A 129 6.15 -2.13 -1.52
C VAL A 129 4.66 -2.09 -1.23
N SER A 130 4.12 -0.91 -0.97
CA SER A 130 2.70 -0.66 -0.69
C SER A 130 2.05 0.05 -1.87
N ALA A 131 1.01 -0.55 -2.45
CA ALA A 131 0.21 0.10 -3.48
C ALA A 131 -0.80 1.05 -2.85
N SER A 132 -1.03 2.19 -3.49
CA SER A 132 -2.10 3.12 -3.07
C SER A 132 -3.50 2.55 -3.30
N HIS A 133 -3.60 1.53 -4.13
CA HIS A 133 -4.83 0.92 -4.61
C HIS A 133 -5.68 1.89 -5.46
N THR A 134 -5.03 2.76 -6.23
CA THR A 134 -5.75 3.54 -7.23
C THR A 134 -6.31 2.65 -8.33
N HIS A 135 -7.59 2.83 -8.65
CA HIS A 135 -8.24 2.19 -9.80
C HIS A 135 -8.13 3.05 -11.08
N SER A 136 -7.27 4.03 -11.07
CA SER A 136 -6.91 4.86 -12.23
C SER A 136 -5.39 4.87 -12.50
N GLY A 137 -4.64 3.97 -11.84
CA GLY A 137 -3.24 3.71 -12.13
C GLY A 137 -3.06 2.79 -13.34
N PRO A 138 -1.81 2.56 -13.77
CA PRO A 138 -1.52 1.72 -14.92
C PRO A 138 -1.91 0.26 -14.69
N GLY A 139 -2.33 -0.40 -15.75
CA GLY A 139 -2.34 -1.84 -15.90
C GLY A 139 -1.09 -2.34 -16.62
N ALA A 140 -1.13 -3.55 -17.12
CA ALA A 140 -0.11 -4.20 -17.95
C ALA A 140 1.32 -4.24 -17.35
N TYR A 141 1.46 -4.15 -16.02
CA TYR A 141 2.76 -4.14 -15.33
C TYR A 141 3.19 -5.50 -14.75
N GLY A 142 2.40 -6.56 -14.98
CA GLY A 142 2.75 -7.91 -14.52
C GLY A 142 2.33 -8.18 -13.07
N ILE A 143 1.05 -8.03 -12.78
CA ILE A 143 0.39 -8.66 -11.64
C ILE A 143 0.02 -10.09 -12.02
N SER A 144 -0.33 -10.96 -11.06
CA SER A 144 -0.60 -12.36 -11.35
C SER A 144 -1.56 -12.56 -12.55
N ALA A 145 -1.44 -13.70 -13.24
CA ALA A 145 -2.22 -14.00 -14.46
C ALA A 145 -3.74 -13.86 -14.24
N PHE A 146 -4.23 -14.24 -13.06
CA PHE A 146 -5.63 -14.08 -12.70
C PHE A 146 -6.05 -12.59 -12.70
N TRP A 147 -5.29 -11.73 -12.01
CA TRP A 147 -5.59 -10.30 -11.94
C TRP A 147 -5.33 -9.60 -13.27
N ALA A 148 -4.33 -10.03 -14.03
CA ALA A 148 -4.10 -9.55 -15.38
C ALA A 148 -5.34 -9.73 -16.27
N LEU A 149 -5.92 -10.93 -16.25
CA LEU A 149 -7.16 -11.22 -16.99
C LEU A 149 -8.35 -10.42 -16.46
N VAL A 150 -8.50 -10.31 -15.13
CA VAL A 150 -9.71 -9.76 -14.51
C VAL A 150 -9.72 -8.23 -14.48
N ALA A 151 -8.58 -7.57 -14.22
CA ALA A 151 -8.60 -6.16 -13.88
C ALA A 151 -7.35 -5.33 -14.26
N ALA A 152 -6.30 -5.91 -14.86
CA ALA A 152 -5.05 -5.18 -15.04
C ALA A 152 -4.37 -5.32 -16.40
N ASP A 153 -4.89 -6.13 -17.30
CA ASP A 153 -4.34 -6.49 -18.62
C ASP A 153 -3.09 -7.38 -18.55
N ARG A 154 -2.78 -7.95 -19.71
CA ARG A 154 -1.56 -8.73 -19.95
C ARG A 154 -0.33 -7.85 -19.78
N GLU A 155 0.73 -8.42 -19.20
CA GLU A 155 1.99 -7.71 -19.01
C GLU A 155 2.55 -7.17 -20.33
N SER A 156 2.95 -5.89 -20.29
CA SER A 156 3.80 -5.25 -21.27
C SER A 156 5.19 -5.08 -20.66
N PRO A 157 6.26 -5.68 -21.22
CA PRO A 157 7.61 -5.51 -20.70
C PRO A 157 8.04 -4.06 -20.61
N ALA A 158 7.58 -3.20 -21.52
CA ALA A 158 7.89 -1.78 -21.50
C ALA A 158 7.28 -1.08 -20.28
N VAL A 159 6.02 -1.40 -19.93
CA VAL A 159 5.34 -0.84 -18.76
C VAL A 159 6.00 -1.34 -17.47
N ARG A 160 6.25 -2.65 -17.38
CA ARG A 160 6.90 -3.26 -16.22
C ARG A 160 8.29 -2.67 -15.97
N SER A 161 9.13 -2.57 -17.02
CA SER A 161 10.48 -2.02 -16.90
C SER A 161 10.48 -0.59 -16.36
N VAL A 162 9.66 0.28 -16.93
CA VAL A 162 9.57 1.69 -16.50
C VAL A 162 9.17 1.81 -15.03
N ILE A 163 8.20 1.00 -14.57
CA ILE A 163 7.76 1.01 -13.16
C ILE A 163 8.88 0.49 -12.25
N LEU A 164 9.50 -0.63 -12.59
CA LEU A 164 10.61 -1.21 -11.80
C LEU A 164 11.82 -0.27 -11.73
N ASP A 165 12.18 0.37 -12.82
CA ASP A 165 13.27 1.34 -12.88
C ASP A 165 12.95 2.58 -12.01
N GLY A 166 11.69 3.04 -12.02
CA GLY A 166 11.23 4.11 -11.15
C GLY A 166 11.32 3.72 -9.67
N ILE A 167 10.90 2.52 -9.32
CA ILE A 167 10.98 1.96 -7.97
C ILE A 167 12.44 1.85 -7.52
N GLU A 168 13.31 1.28 -8.33
CA GLU A 168 14.74 1.14 -8.03
C GLU A 168 15.41 2.50 -7.83
N LYS A 169 15.19 3.44 -8.74
CA LYS A 169 15.77 4.79 -8.66
C LYS A 169 15.32 5.51 -7.38
N ALA A 170 14.04 5.46 -7.04
CA ALA A 170 13.51 6.07 -5.80
C ALA A 170 14.13 5.43 -4.56
N ALA A 171 14.21 4.09 -4.52
CA ALA A 171 14.80 3.36 -3.41
C ALA A 171 16.28 3.68 -3.21
N ARG A 172 17.09 3.65 -4.29
CA ARG A 172 18.51 3.98 -4.25
C ARG A 172 18.74 5.43 -3.81
N GLU A 173 17.92 6.36 -4.29
CA GLU A 173 18.02 7.76 -3.90
C GLU A 173 17.68 7.94 -2.42
N ALA A 174 16.63 7.28 -1.90
CA ALA A 174 16.30 7.28 -0.48
C ALA A 174 17.45 6.69 0.36
N LEU A 175 18.03 5.56 -0.08
CA LEU A 175 19.18 4.95 0.58
C LEU A 175 20.40 5.89 0.59
N ARG A 176 20.66 6.60 -0.48
CA ARG A 176 21.79 7.54 -0.61
C ARG A 176 21.65 8.78 0.27
N ARG A 177 20.41 9.26 0.47
CA ARG A 177 20.10 10.47 1.26
C ARG A 177 20.01 10.23 2.76
N ARG A 178 20.27 9.02 3.25
CA ARG A 178 20.19 8.75 4.68
C ARG A 178 21.13 9.62 5.49
N ALA A 179 20.56 10.24 6.51
CA ALA A 179 21.26 11.04 7.53
C ALA A 179 20.61 10.78 8.89
N PRO A 180 21.26 11.14 10.00
CA PRO A 180 20.66 11.03 11.33
C PRO A 180 19.26 11.63 11.38
N ALA A 181 18.31 10.88 11.95
CA ALA A 181 16.89 11.24 11.90
C ALA A 181 16.21 11.07 13.26
N LEU A 182 15.15 11.87 13.44
CA LEU A 182 14.22 11.84 14.55
C LEU A 182 12.85 11.42 14.05
N LEU A 183 12.08 10.77 14.91
CA LEU A 183 10.73 10.30 14.61
C LEU A 183 9.70 11.03 15.45
N ALA A 184 8.51 11.20 14.90
CA ALA A 184 7.30 11.51 15.63
C ALA A 184 6.15 10.72 15.01
N TRP A 185 5.21 10.26 15.81
CA TRP A 185 4.08 9.47 15.34
C TRP A 185 2.81 9.81 16.12
N GLY A 186 1.70 9.49 15.50
CA GLY A 186 0.39 9.69 16.12
C GLY A 186 -0.70 9.47 15.10
N LYS A 187 -1.90 9.86 15.48
CA LYS A 187 -3.07 9.77 14.62
C LYS A 187 -4.06 10.89 14.93
N THR A 188 -4.91 11.13 13.96
CA THR A 188 -6.10 11.98 14.10
C THR A 188 -7.31 11.26 13.55
N THR A 189 -8.50 11.77 13.77
CA THR A 189 -9.75 11.18 13.27
C THR A 189 -10.26 11.97 12.08
N VAL A 190 -10.57 11.25 10.98
CA VAL A 190 -11.22 11.83 9.80
C VAL A 190 -12.48 11.05 9.47
N THR A 191 -13.61 11.74 9.45
CA THR A 191 -14.91 11.18 9.08
C THR A 191 -15.48 11.89 7.87
N GLY A 192 -16.53 11.31 7.24
CA GLY A 192 -17.22 11.96 6.12
C GLY A 192 -16.55 11.78 4.75
N VAL A 193 -15.31 11.30 4.68
CA VAL A 193 -14.58 11.04 3.43
C VAL A 193 -14.95 9.68 2.81
N ALA A 194 -15.21 8.69 3.66
CA ALA A 194 -15.46 7.30 3.26
C ALA A 194 -16.84 6.80 3.69
N ILE A 195 -17.29 5.71 3.05
CA ILE A 195 -18.50 4.96 3.40
C ILE A 195 -18.20 3.47 3.42
N SER A 196 -18.89 2.73 4.29
CA SER A 196 -18.82 1.27 4.32
C SER A 196 -19.67 0.66 3.21
N ARG A 197 -19.12 -0.32 2.50
CA ARG A 197 -19.85 -1.14 1.50
C ARG A 197 -20.76 -2.16 2.17
N LEU A 198 -20.48 -2.52 3.43
CA LEU A 198 -21.18 -3.56 4.17
C LEU A 198 -22.05 -3.00 5.30
N GLY A 199 -22.17 -1.69 5.44
CA GLY A 199 -22.89 -1.04 6.55
C GLY A 199 -22.25 -1.23 7.92
N GLN A 200 -20.98 -1.67 7.96
CA GLN A 200 -20.21 -1.85 9.20
C GLN A 200 -19.51 -0.55 9.62
N PRO A 201 -19.15 -0.39 10.90
CA PRO A 201 -18.32 0.72 11.34
C PRO A 201 -17.02 0.82 10.56
N LEU A 202 -16.61 2.03 10.21
CA LEU A 202 -15.35 2.33 9.55
C LEU A 202 -14.22 2.55 10.58
N ASP A 203 -12.99 2.43 10.13
CA ASP A 203 -11.82 2.91 10.84
C ASP A 203 -11.59 4.39 10.49
N PRO A 204 -11.85 5.33 11.40
CA PRO A 204 -11.70 6.76 11.12
C PRO A 204 -10.28 7.28 11.35
N ASP A 205 -9.36 6.43 11.82
CA ASP A 205 -8.00 6.84 12.17
C ASP A 205 -7.19 7.20 10.92
N LEU A 206 -6.66 8.42 10.89
CA LEU A 206 -5.60 8.85 10.00
C LEU A 206 -4.30 8.81 10.77
N GLY A 207 -3.48 7.79 10.50
CA GLY A 207 -2.19 7.57 11.13
C GLY A 207 -1.08 8.37 10.46
N LEU A 208 -0.07 8.77 11.24
CA LEU A 208 1.07 9.57 10.79
C LEU A 208 2.37 9.05 11.37
N LEU A 209 3.40 9.02 10.53
CA LEU A 209 4.81 8.89 10.93
C LEU A 209 5.58 10.06 10.30
N LYS A 210 6.04 10.97 11.14
CA LYS A 210 6.84 12.13 10.77
C LYS A 210 8.32 11.80 10.95
N VAL A 211 9.10 11.98 9.91
CA VAL A 211 10.55 11.77 9.92
C VAL A 211 11.23 13.11 9.71
N MET A 212 12.06 13.50 10.67
CA MET A 212 12.81 14.76 10.66
C MET A 212 14.29 14.46 10.65
N GLY A 213 15.08 15.25 9.95
CA GLY A 213 16.52 15.24 10.09
C GLY A 213 16.95 15.78 11.46
N ALA A 214 18.12 15.41 11.91
CA ALA A 214 18.72 16.00 13.12
C ALA A 214 18.97 17.52 12.98
N ASP A 215 18.99 18.01 11.75
CA ASP A 215 19.09 19.44 11.40
C ASP A 215 17.72 20.18 11.48
N GLY A 216 16.67 19.47 11.88
CA GLY A 216 15.30 20.00 12.00
C GLY A 216 14.54 20.09 10.68
N ARG A 217 15.10 19.65 9.55
CA ARG A 217 14.41 19.63 8.27
C ARG A 217 13.51 18.40 8.11
N PRO A 218 12.34 18.52 7.47
CA PRO A 218 11.52 17.36 7.13
C PRO A 218 12.26 16.41 6.17
N VAL A 219 12.26 15.12 6.48
CA VAL A 219 12.81 14.06 5.62
C VAL A 219 11.68 13.37 4.87
N ALA A 220 10.62 12.99 5.59
CA ALA A 220 9.42 12.36 5.01
C ALA A 220 8.22 12.47 5.94
N LEU A 221 7.03 12.31 5.35
CA LEU A 221 5.80 12.01 6.04
C LEU A 221 5.23 10.69 5.49
N VAL A 222 4.88 9.75 6.37
CA VAL A 222 4.02 8.62 6.03
C VAL A 222 2.64 8.90 6.61
N TRP A 223 1.60 8.75 5.80
CA TRP A 223 0.23 8.82 6.27
C TRP A 223 -0.54 7.56 5.88
N ASN A 224 -1.41 7.11 6.80
CA ASN A 224 -2.19 5.88 6.69
C ASN A 224 -3.67 6.18 6.88
N TYR A 225 -4.48 5.77 5.95
CA TYR A 225 -5.94 5.89 6.02
C TYR A 225 -6.60 4.78 5.20
N ALA A 226 -7.72 4.24 5.69
CA ALA A 226 -8.43 3.16 5.01
C ALA A 226 -9.43 3.74 4.00
N VAL A 227 -9.08 3.71 2.70
CA VAL A 227 -9.98 4.14 1.62
C VAL A 227 -9.59 3.54 0.27
N HIS A 228 -10.58 3.10 -0.52
CA HIS A 228 -10.34 2.68 -1.90
C HIS A 228 -10.04 3.87 -2.83
N GLY A 229 -9.13 3.67 -3.76
CA GLY A 229 -8.83 4.61 -4.84
C GLY A 229 -9.84 4.51 -5.99
N THR A 230 -11.12 4.71 -5.70
CA THR A 230 -12.23 4.51 -6.64
C THR A 230 -13.13 5.74 -6.78
N ALA A 231 -12.65 6.93 -6.40
CA ALA A 231 -13.43 8.14 -6.56
C ALA A 231 -13.73 8.45 -8.03
N LEU A 232 -12.77 8.25 -8.93
CA LEU A 232 -12.92 8.48 -10.36
C LEU A 232 -13.85 7.47 -11.06
N GLY A 233 -13.95 6.26 -10.52
CA GLY A 233 -14.83 5.23 -11.07
C GLY A 233 -14.37 4.65 -12.42
N ARG A 234 -15.15 3.68 -12.93
CA ARG A 234 -14.80 2.92 -14.14
C ARG A 234 -14.87 3.71 -15.45
N ALA A 235 -15.60 4.81 -15.48
CA ALA A 235 -15.74 5.66 -16.68
C ALA A 235 -14.53 6.55 -16.92
N ASN A 236 -13.67 6.76 -15.91
CA ASN A 236 -12.44 7.52 -16.10
C ASN A 236 -11.46 6.76 -17.00
N SER A 237 -10.87 7.44 -17.97
CA SER A 237 -9.86 6.92 -18.90
C SER A 237 -8.49 7.61 -18.74
N LEU A 238 -8.36 8.55 -17.82
CA LEU A 238 -7.11 9.24 -17.54
C LEU A 238 -6.34 8.54 -16.41
N LEU A 239 -5.05 8.39 -16.58
CA LEU A 239 -4.16 7.94 -15.51
C LEU A 239 -4.15 8.95 -14.36
N SER A 240 -4.31 8.46 -13.13
CA SER A 240 -4.33 9.25 -11.90
C SER A 240 -4.08 8.39 -10.66
N GLY A 241 -3.44 8.97 -9.66
CA GLY A 241 -3.33 8.35 -8.32
C GLY A 241 -4.56 8.55 -7.44
N ASP A 242 -5.69 9.09 -7.99
CA ASP A 242 -6.96 9.32 -7.30
C ASP A 242 -6.79 10.26 -6.08
N LEU A 243 -7.68 10.18 -5.11
CA LEU A 243 -7.68 11.05 -3.91
C LEU A 243 -6.39 10.93 -3.07
N MET A 244 -5.71 9.78 -3.09
CA MET A 244 -4.48 9.58 -2.33
C MET A 244 -3.32 10.41 -2.90
N ALA A 245 -3.19 10.44 -4.23
CA ALA A 245 -2.18 11.28 -4.89
C ALA A 245 -2.48 12.77 -4.69
N ASN A 246 -3.77 13.17 -4.76
CA ASN A 246 -4.18 14.54 -4.50
C ASN A 246 -3.81 14.98 -3.08
N ALA A 247 -4.14 14.16 -2.06
CA ALA A 247 -3.77 14.45 -0.66
C ALA A 247 -2.25 14.50 -0.48
N SER A 248 -1.52 13.50 -1.00
CA SER A 248 -0.05 13.44 -0.88
C SER A 248 0.63 14.64 -1.55
N ALA A 249 0.18 15.04 -2.74
CA ALA A 249 0.73 16.20 -3.44
C ALA A 249 0.50 17.52 -2.67
N ARG A 250 -0.66 17.66 -1.99
CA ARG A 250 -0.92 18.82 -1.11
C ARG A 250 0.02 18.81 0.08
N LEU A 251 0.20 17.65 0.72
CA LEU A 251 1.11 17.50 1.85
C LEU A 251 2.58 17.72 1.44
N GLU A 252 3.02 17.22 0.27
CA GLU A 252 4.37 17.44 -0.25
C GLU A 252 4.67 18.93 -0.43
N ARG A 253 3.70 19.72 -0.95
CA ARG A 253 3.86 21.18 -1.09
C ARG A 253 3.99 21.89 0.26
N GLU A 254 3.26 21.46 1.28
CA GLU A 254 3.24 22.09 2.60
C GLU A 254 4.44 21.68 3.48
N THR A 255 4.87 20.41 3.36
CA THR A 255 5.98 19.88 4.18
C THR A 255 7.34 20.05 3.56
N GLY A 256 7.40 20.23 2.23
CA GLY A 256 8.65 20.28 1.48
C GLY A 256 9.40 18.95 1.41
N ALA A 257 8.74 17.83 1.76
CA ALA A 257 9.35 16.50 1.83
C ALA A 257 8.48 15.45 1.10
N PRO A 258 9.06 14.31 0.69
CA PRO A 258 8.30 13.18 0.16
C PRO A 258 7.23 12.69 1.13
N VAL A 259 6.02 12.43 0.61
CA VAL A 259 4.86 12.01 1.41
C VAL A 259 4.34 10.66 0.93
N LEU A 260 4.58 9.62 1.69
CA LEU A 260 4.17 8.26 1.40
C LEU A 260 2.74 8.00 1.89
N PHE A 261 1.87 7.60 1.00
CA PHE A 261 0.58 7.03 1.38
C PHE A 261 0.71 5.52 1.58
N VAL A 262 0.17 5.03 2.69
CA VAL A 262 0.04 3.62 3.00
C VAL A 262 -1.43 3.33 3.28
N ASN A 263 -2.06 2.53 2.43
CA ASN A 263 -3.48 2.25 2.60
C ASN A 263 -3.73 1.37 3.85
N GLY A 264 -4.84 1.62 4.52
CA GLY A 264 -5.28 0.83 5.66
C GLY A 264 -6.09 -0.40 5.26
N ALA A 265 -6.93 -0.89 6.17
CA ALA A 265 -7.87 -1.99 5.93
C ALA A 265 -9.10 -1.46 5.17
N ALA A 266 -8.99 -1.36 3.85
CA ALA A 266 -9.98 -0.70 3.00
C ALA A 266 -10.85 -1.66 2.15
N GLY A 267 -10.83 -2.97 2.44
CA GLY A 267 -11.53 -3.97 1.62
C GLY A 267 -13.05 -3.76 1.49
N ASP A 268 -13.68 -3.16 2.48
CA ASP A 268 -15.10 -2.83 2.49
C ASP A 268 -15.38 -1.32 2.52
N VAL A 269 -14.38 -0.49 2.17
CA VAL A 269 -14.46 0.98 2.26
C VAL A 269 -14.43 1.62 0.87
N SER A 270 -15.37 2.50 0.61
CA SER A 270 -15.40 3.31 -0.62
C SER A 270 -15.32 4.80 -0.31
N PRO A 271 -14.79 5.63 -1.21
CA PRO A 271 -14.91 7.08 -1.07
C PRO A 271 -16.40 7.47 -1.13
N ARG A 272 -16.77 8.45 -0.32
CA ARG A 272 -18.16 8.94 -0.23
C ARG A 272 -18.58 9.68 -1.50
N GLN A 273 -17.71 10.56 -1.99
CA GLN A 273 -17.95 11.35 -3.19
C GLN A 273 -17.24 10.77 -4.40
N ARG A 274 -17.78 11.00 -5.58
CA ARG A 274 -17.31 10.46 -6.85
C ARG A 274 -16.87 11.57 -7.81
N GLY A 275 -16.11 11.15 -8.84
CA GLY A 275 -15.58 12.02 -9.87
C GLY A 275 -14.47 12.95 -9.35
N TRP A 276 -14.03 13.86 -10.20
CA TRP A 276 -12.98 14.82 -9.86
C TRP A 276 -13.32 15.69 -8.65
N PRO A 277 -14.57 16.18 -8.48
CA PRO A 277 -14.94 16.89 -7.25
C PRO A 277 -14.76 16.04 -5.99
N GLY A 278 -15.01 14.73 -6.08
CA GLY A 278 -14.79 13.80 -4.97
C GLY A 278 -13.30 13.61 -4.65
N VAL A 279 -12.45 13.53 -5.67
CA VAL A 279 -10.98 13.48 -5.52
C VAL A 279 -10.48 14.74 -4.81
N GLU A 280 -10.90 15.91 -5.28
CA GLU A 280 -10.48 17.19 -4.72
C GLU A 280 -10.95 17.38 -3.27
N SER A 281 -12.22 17.13 -3.00
CA SER A 281 -12.82 17.29 -1.67
C SER A 281 -12.20 16.35 -0.65
N ALA A 282 -12.11 15.05 -0.99
CA ALA A 282 -11.52 14.04 -0.11
C ALA A 282 -10.02 14.28 0.10
N GLY A 283 -9.28 14.58 -0.99
CA GLY A 283 -7.86 14.88 -0.92
C GLY A 283 -7.55 16.09 -0.05
N ALA A 284 -8.34 17.16 -0.18
CA ALA A 284 -8.19 18.36 0.65
C ALA A 284 -8.49 18.09 2.14
N ALA A 285 -9.57 17.35 2.45
CA ALA A 285 -9.94 17.02 3.82
C ALA A 285 -8.87 16.17 4.52
N LEU A 286 -8.39 15.12 3.84
CA LEU A 286 -7.34 14.24 4.36
C LEU A 286 -6.01 14.99 4.56
N ALA A 287 -5.60 15.79 3.56
CA ALA A 287 -4.38 16.59 3.65
C ALA A 287 -4.43 17.61 4.78
N SER A 288 -5.56 18.32 4.94
CA SER A 288 -5.73 19.31 6.01
C SER A 288 -5.64 18.67 7.40
N ALA A 289 -6.30 17.52 7.61
CA ALA A 289 -6.26 16.79 8.88
C ALA A 289 -4.84 16.26 9.17
N ALA A 290 -4.18 15.68 8.15
CA ALA A 290 -2.81 15.18 8.28
C ALA A 290 -1.83 16.31 8.61
N LEU A 291 -1.96 17.46 7.93
CA LEU A 291 -1.08 18.62 8.14
C LEU A 291 -1.27 19.24 9.54
N ALA A 292 -2.52 19.35 10.00
CA ALA A 292 -2.81 19.84 11.35
C ALA A 292 -2.16 18.95 12.42
N ALA A 293 -2.32 17.62 12.28
CA ALA A 293 -1.69 16.68 13.19
C ALA A 293 -0.15 16.70 13.08
N TRP A 294 0.41 16.73 11.85
CA TRP A 294 1.86 16.78 11.62
C TRP A 294 2.54 17.97 12.30
N ARG A 295 1.88 19.14 12.32
CA ARG A 295 2.39 20.37 12.97
C ARG A 295 2.50 20.24 14.47
N THR A 296 1.65 19.44 15.09
CA THR A 296 1.55 19.31 16.56
C THR A 296 2.18 18.03 17.11
N LEU A 297 2.60 17.08 16.25
CA LEU A 297 3.24 15.84 16.71
C LEU A 297 4.54 16.14 17.43
N PRO A 298 4.65 15.75 18.72
CA PRO A 298 5.89 15.92 19.48
C PRO A 298 6.96 14.95 18.97
N PRO A 299 8.25 15.30 19.05
CA PRO A 299 9.32 14.36 18.77
C PRO A 299 9.22 13.12 19.67
N GLY A 300 9.25 11.93 19.06
CA GLY A 300 9.34 10.67 19.77
C GLY A 300 10.77 10.46 20.32
N ARG A 301 10.84 9.78 21.47
CA ARG A 301 12.13 9.43 22.10
C ARG A 301 12.63 8.05 21.68
N ASP A 302 11.71 7.20 21.20
CA ASP A 302 12.05 5.84 20.74
C ASP A 302 12.44 5.88 19.25
N LEU A 303 13.67 5.51 18.96
CA LEU A 303 14.23 5.42 17.61
C LEU A 303 14.49 3.97 17.20
N THR A 304 13.85 3.01 17.88
CA THR A 304 14.02 1.58 17.61
C THR A 304 13.53 1.24 16.19
N LEU A 305 14.34 0.52 15.46
CA LEU A 305 13.96 -0.10 14.18
C LEU A 305 14.00 -1.61 14.36
N GLY A 306 12.95 -2.29 13.94
CA GLY A 306 12.86 -3.74 14.00
C GLY A 306 11.95 -4.27 12.88
N ALA A 307 12.16 -5.50 12.48
CA ALA A 307 11.27 -6.13 11.51
C ALA A 307 11.20 -7.65 11.74
N VAL A 308 10.02 -8.20 11.46
CA VAL A 308 9.76 -9.63 11.51
C VAL A 308 8.95 -10.04 10.29
N ARG A 309 9.21 -11.23 9.76
CA ARG A 309 8.44 -11.85 8.68
C ARG A 309 7.77 -13.12 9.20
N SER A 310 6.56 -13.36 8.76
CA SER A 310 5.79 -14.54 9.09
C SER A 310 5.03 -15.04 7.87
N GLN A 311 4.76 -16.36 7.84
CA GLN A 311 3.88 -16.97 6.85
C GLN A 311 2.58 -17.37 7.55
N VAL A 312 1.45 -17.04 6.93
CA VAL A 312 0.12 -17.37 7.44
C VAL A 312 -0.58 -18.28 6.44
N SER A 313 -1.09 -19.42 6.90
CA SER A 313 -1.91 -20.30 6.06
C SER A 313 -3.26 -19.63 5.78
N LEU A 314 -3.68 -19.66 4.52
CA LEU A 314 -4.93 -19.09 4.06
C LEU A 314 -5.98 -20.16 3.83
N PRO A 315 -7.27 -19.89 4.10
CA PRO A 315 -8.35 -20.74 3.63
C PRO A 315 -8.35 -20.73 2.09
N GLY A 316 -8.78 -21.85 1.50
CA GLY A 316 -8.90 -21.92 0.04
C GLY A 316 -9.72 -20.77 -0.53
N PRO A 317 -9.21 -20.05 -1.56
CA PRO A 317 -9.93 -18.94 -2.16
C PRO A 317 -11.20 -19.42 -2.82
N ALA A 318 -12.28 -18.63 -2.71
CA ALA A 318 -13.57 -18.93 -3.30
C ALA A 318 -14.22 -17.69 -3.88
N LEU A 319 -14.77 -17.83 -5.08
CA LEU A 319 -15.61 -16.82 -5.71
C LEU A 319 -17.08 -17.02 -5.29
N SER A 320 -17.71 -15.99 -4.75
CA SER A 320 -19.14 -15.98 -4.54
C SER A 320 -19.84 -15.75 -5.89
N VAL A 321 -20.52 -16.78 -6.40
CA VAL A 321 -21.27 -16.70 -7.67
C VAL A 321 -22.33 -15.59 -7.61
N ARG A 322 -22.94 -15.39 -6.44
CA ARG A 322 -23.90 -14.31 -6.18
C ARG A 322 -23.35 -12.93 -6.50
N ASN A 323 -22.06 -12.67 -6.26
CA ASN A 323 -21.44 -11.39 -6.54
C ASN A 323 -21.30 -11.12 -8.06
N CYS A 324 -21.30 -12.18 -8.87
CA CYS A 324 -21.23 -12.08 -10.33
C CYS A 324 -22.62 -12.08 -11.00
N THR A 325 -23.60 -12.79 -10.41
CA THR A 325 -24.89 -13.08 -11.07
C THR A 325 -26.09 -12.38 -10.42
N GLY A 326 -25.92 -11.85 -9.20
CA GLY A 326 -26.96 -11.14 -8.48
C GLY A 326 -27.57 -11.90 -7.31
N ARG A 327 -28.47 -11.20 -6.58
CA ARG A 327 -29.02 -11.66 -5.29
C ARG A 327 -29.93 -12.90 -5.35
N TRP A 328 -30.34 -13.31 -6.54
CA TRP A 328 -31.16 -14.51 -6.75
C TRP A 328 -30.40 -15.82 -6.54
N VAL A 329 -29.04 -15.79 -6.58
CA VAL A 329 -28.21 -16.95 -6.26
C VAL A 329 -27.95 -17.03 -4.75
N PRO A 330 -28.15 -18.21 -4.11
CA PRO A 330 -27.84 -18.36 -2.69
C PRO A 330 -26.39 -17.99 -2.34
N ALA A 331 -26.18 -17.32 -1.21
CA ALA A 331 -24.85 -16.89 -0.76
C ALA A 331 -23.88 -18.07 -0.51
N ALA A 332 -24.42 -19.26 -0.23
CA ALA A 332 -23.64 -20.49 -0.03
C ALA A 332 -23.01 -21.02 -1.33
N PHE A 333 -23.48 -20.57 -2.50
CA PHE A 333 -22.95 -21.06 -3.76
C PHE A 333 -21.62 -20.37 -4.09
N ARG A 334 -20.53 -21.10 -3.85
CA ARG A 334 -19.15 -20.62 -4.01
C ARG A 334 -18.38 -21.55 -4.94
N LEU A 335 -17.60 -20.99 -5.84
CA LEU A 335 -16.64 -21.71 -6.67
C LEU A 335 -15.27 -21.65 -6.03
N GLY A 336 -14.66 -22.80 -5.74
CA GLY A 336 -13.30 -22.87 -5.24
C GLY A 336 -12.30 -22.43 -6.33
N LEU A 337 -11.38 -21.55 -5.97
CA LEU A 337 -10.34 -21.00 -6.86
C LEU A 337 -8.94 -21.43 -6.40
N GLY A 338 -8.80 -22.55 -5.67
CA GLY A 338 -7.56 -22.98 -5.04
C GLY A 338 -6.35 -23.14 -5.95
N TRP A 339 -6.58 -23.23 -7.27
CA TRP A 339 -5.52 -23.30 -8.27
C TRP A 339 -5.04 -21.93 -8.79
N THR A 340 -5.73 -20.84 -8.44
CA THR A 340 -5.42 -19.49 -8.95
C THR A 340 -4.63 -18.62 -7.98
N LEU A 341 -4.70 -18.93 -6.68
CA LEU A 341 -4.07 -18.14 -5.61
C LEU A 341 -3.33 -19.05 -4.64
N PRO A 342 -2.25 -18.57 -4.00
CA PRO A 342 -1.48 -19.36 -3.04
C PRO A 342 -2.29 -19.69 -1.78
N SER A 343 -1.92 -20.81 -1.13
CA SER A 343 -2.52 -21.27 0.14
C SER A 343 -1.89 -20.62 1.38
N SER A 344 -0.94 -19.73 1.20
CA SER A 344 -0.29 -18.99 2.29
C SER A 344 0.05 -17.57 1.86
N ALA A 345 0.15 -16.67 2.83
CA ALA A 345 0.54 -15.28 2.63
C ALA A 345 1.75 -14.93 3.49
N GLY A 346 2.70 -14.19 2.91
CA GLY A 346 3.78 -13.56 3.65
C GLY A 346 3.33 -12.26 4.30
N LEU A 347 3.55 -12.13 5.61
CA LEU A 347 3.35 -10.89 6.34
C LEU A 347 4.70 -10.34 6.78
N THR A 348 4.85 -9.04 6.77
CA THR A 348 5.99 -8.34 7.36
C THR A 348 5.46 -7.35 8.39
N ALA A 349 5.97 -7.39 9.61
CA ALA A 349 5.71 -6.33 10.58
C ALA A 349 7.01 -5.54 10.80
N VAL A 350 6.91 -4.22 10.77
CA VAL A 350 8.05 -3.33 11.01
C VAL A 350 7.73 -2.46 12.21
N ARG A 351 8.65 -2.43 13.17
CA ARG A 351 8.66 -1.48 14.27
C ARG A 351 9.44 -0.25 13.85
N ILE A 352 8.84 0.93 13.98
CA ILE A 352 9.48 2.22 13.76
C ILE A 352 9.14 3.10 14.96
N GLY A 353 10.09 3.27 15.85
CA GLY A 353 9.86 3.90 17.15
C GLY A 353 8.82 3.14 17.98
N GLY A 354 7.89 3.84 18.58
CA GLY A 354 6.76 3.26 19.33
C GLY A 354 5.64 2.66 18.48
N THR A 355 5.81 2.61 17.13
CA THR A 355 4.77 2.12 16.23
C THR A 355 5.07 0.75 15.65
N ALA A 356 4.00 -0.01 15.37
CA ALA A 356 4.04 -1.21 14.54
C ALA A 356 3.26 -1.01 13.23
N TRP A 357 3.86 -1.44 12.12
CA TRP A 357 3.24 -1.43 10.80
C TRP A 357 3.16 -2.86 10.28
N VAL A 358 1.94 -3.35 10.07
CA VAL A 358 1.70 -4.73 9.67
C VAL A 358 1.26 -4.77 8.21
N THR A 359 2.09 -5.36 7.34
CA THR A 359 1.75 -5.51 5.92
C THR A 359 0.66 -6.56 5.75
N VAL A 360 -0.28 -6.30 4.85
CA VAL A 360 -1.31 -7.26 4.42
C VAL A 360 -1.31 -7.34 2.90
N PRO A 361 -1.20 -8.54 2.32
CA PRO A 361 -1.07 -8.74 0.88
C PRO A 361 -2.45 -8.74 0.19
N GLY A 362 -3.20 -7.66 0.31
CA GLY A 362 -4.53 -7.54 -0.32
C GLY A 362 -5.49 -6.61 0.42
N GLU A 363 -6.77 -6.81 0.15
CA GLU A 363 -7.90 -5.97 0.57
C GLU A 363 -8.50 -6.45 1.88
N LEU A 364 -7.92 -6.01 2.98
CA LEU A 364 -8.37 -6.39 4.32
C LEU A 364 -9.66 -5.65 4.68
N GLN A 365 -10.68 -6.39 5.15
CA GLN A 365 -11.89 -5.81 5.71
C GLN A 365 -11.57 -4.97 6.94
N THR A 366 -12.28 -3.84 7.12
CA THR A 366 -12.10 -2.91 8.25
C THR A 366 -12.11 -3.61 9.60
N ARG A 367 -13.02 -4.55 9.83
CA ARG A 367 -13.13 -5.30 11.09
C ARG A 367 -11.83 -6.02 11.44
N LEU A 368 -11.23 -6.72 10.48
CA LEU A 368 -9.96 -7.42 10.68
C LEU A 368 -8.81 -6.45 10.96
N GLY A 369 -8.82 -5.29 10.29
CA GLY A 369 -7.85 -4.22 10.56
C GLY A 369 -7.95 -3.67 11.98
N LEU A 370 -9.16 -3.46 12.48
CA LEU A 370 -9.40 -3.02 13.85
C LEU A 370 -8.96 -4.08 14.89
N ASP A 371 -9.15 -5.36 14.58
CA ASP A 371 -8.67 -6.45 15.43
C ASP A 371 -7.13 -6.48 15.51
N ILE A 372 -6.42 -6.26 14.38
CA ILE A 372 -4.95 -6.11 14.34
C ILE A 372 -4.50 -4.91 15.19
N LYS A 373 -5.12 -3.74 15.00
CA LYS A 373 -4.81 -2.53 15.78
C LYS A 373 -5.02 -2.76 17.27
N THR A 374 -6.11 -3.43 17.65
CA THR A 374 -6.42 -3.74 19.04
C THR A 374 -5.40 -4.70 19.66
N ALA A 375 -4.99 -5.72 18.93
CA ALA A 375 -3.95 -6.64 19.40
C ALA A 375 -2.60 -5.94 19.58
N GLY A 376 -2.23 -5.08 18.64
CA GLY A 376 -0.95 -4.38 18.65
C GLY A 376 -0.81 -3.35 19.79
N ARG A 377 -1.91 -2.73 20.23
CA ARG A 377 -1.92 -1.78 21.38
C ARG A 377 -1.46 -2.37 22.70
N ARG A 378 -1.35 -3.68 22.81
CA ARG A 378 -0.77 -4.35 23.99
C ARG A 378 0.74 -4.17 24.10
N THR A 379 1.41 -3.84 22.99
CA THR A 379 2.88 -3.81 22.91
C THR A 379 3.40 -2.49 22.36
N PHE A 380 2.63 -1.84 21.48
CA PHE A 380 3.03 -0.62 20.78
C PHE A 380 2.09 0.54 21.12
N GLU A 381 2.62 1.75 21.09
CA GLU A 381 1.81 2.96 21.30
C GLU A 381 0.75 3.10 20.21
N GLU A 382 1.14 2.85 18.95
CA GLU A 382 0.23 2.79 17.82
C GLU A 382 0.53 1.60 16.92
N THR A 383 -0.52 1.06 16.30
CA THR A 383 -0.41 -0.02 15.32
C THR A 383 -1.20 0.35 14.08
N PHE A 384 -0.54 0.25 12.93
CA PHE A 384 -1.11 0.57 11.64
C PHE A 384 -1.13 -0.65 10.72
N VAL A 385 -2.17 -0.77 9.92
CA VAL A 385 -2.25 -1.76 8.85
C VAL A 385 -1.70 -1.13 7.58
N ALA A 386 -0.73 -1.80 6.96
CA ALA A 386 -0.24 -1.51 5.63
C ALA A 386 -0.86 -2.50 4.64
N GLY A 387 -2.08 -2.22 4.22
CA GLY A 387 -2.79 -3.00 3.21
C GLY A 387 -2.12 -2.92 1.84
N TYR A 388 -2.48 -3.83 0.93
CA TYR A 388 -1.98 -3.86 -0.46
C TYR A 388 -0.45 -3.87 -0.55
N SER A 389 0.20 -4.57 0.38
CA SER A 389 1.66 -4.52 0.54
C SER A 389 2.30 -5.88 0.28
N ASN A 390 3.34 -5.88 -0.55
CA ASN A 390 4.22 -6.99 -0.91
C ASN A 390 3.59 -8.12 -1.73
N ASP A 391 2.27 -8.20 -1.84
CA ASP A 391 1.51 -9.13 -2.68
C ASP A 391 0.07 -8.63 -2.84
N TYR A 392 -0.71 -9.26 -3.74
CA TYR A 392 -2.12 -8.94 -3.94
C TYR A 392 -2.95 -10.20 -4.16
N LEU A 393 -3.51 -10.72 -3.06
CA LEU A 393 -4.29 -11.95 -3.02
C LEU A 393 -5.81 -11.72 -3.08
N GLY A 394 -6.24 -10.46 -3.27
CA GLY A 394 -7.64 -10.08 -3.26
C GLY A 394 -8.18 -9.79 -1.86
N TYR A 395 -9.45 -10.17 -1.62
CA TYR A 395 -10.17 -9.77 -0.41
C TYR A 395 -9.98 -10.73 0.77
N PHE A 396 -9.70 -10.18 1.93
CA PHE A 396 -9.73 -10.86 3.22
C PHE A 396 -10.95 -10.38 4.01
N LEU A 397 -11.98 -11.21 4.05
CA LEU A 397 -13.28 -10.89 4.64
C LEU A 397 -13.60 -11.84 5.80
N THR A 398 -14.32 -11.33 6.80
CA THR A 398 -15.01 -12.19 7.79
C THR A 398 -16.20 -12.89 7.13
N ARG A 399 -16.65 -14.00 7.72
CA ARG A 399 -17.85 -14.71 7.31
C ARG A 399 -19.12 -13.97 7.71
#